data_278b4f4f03d2ced462751a4595ff2740
#
_entry.id   278b4f4f03d2ced462751a4595ff2740
#
_cell.length_a   1.000
_cell.length_b   1.000
_cell.length_c   1.000
_cell.angle_alpha   90.00
_cell.angle_beta   90.00
_cell.angle_gamma   90.00
#
_symmetry.space_group_name_H-M   'P 1'
#
loop_
_entity.id
_entity.type
_entity.pdbx_description
1 polymer ?
#
loop_
_entity_poly.entity_id
_entity_poly.type
_entity_poly.pdbx_seq_one_letter_code
_entity_poly.pdbx_strand_id
1 'polypeptide(L)'
;MHGFYRISTCVPRLKVADVRYNIDEMKRLAAMPQNNEAAVILFPELAVTGYTCADLFHNSALLEAAERGVAELAAAFAGLGTQIIVFGAPVCFR
;
A
#
# COMPACT_ATOMS: atom_id res chain seq x y z
N MET A 1 4.45 22.82 14.20
CA MET A 1 2.98 22.82 14.39
C MET A 1 2.66 22.20 15.74
N HIS A 2 1.83 22.83 16.50
CA HIS A 2 1.50 22.36 17.85
C HIS A 2 0.09 21.79 17.88
N GLY A 3 -0.04 20.55 18.31
CA GLY A 3 -1.33 19.91 18.56
C GLY A 3 -2.05 19.32 17.35
N PHE A 4 -1.43 19.31 16.15
CA PHE A 4 -2.08 18.80 14.96
C PHE A 4 -1.14 17.92 14.15
N TYR A 5 -1.71 16.85 13.58
CA TYR A 5 -1.02 15.99 12.62
C TYR A 5 -1.84 15.91 11.34
N ARG A 6 -1.17 15.98 10.21
CA ARG A 6 -1.83 15.82 8.92
C ARG A 6 -1.89 14.33 8.57
N ILE A 7 -3.10 13.88 8.25
CA ILE A 7 -3.34 12.51 7.82
C ILE A 7 -3.88 12.56 6.39
N SER A 8 -3.25 11.82 5.48
CA SER A 8 -3.72 11.67 4.11
C SER A 8 -4.36 10.31 3.94
N THR A 9 -5.55 10.28 3.38
CA THR A 9 -6.18 9.03 2.94
C THR A 9 -6.09 8.97 1.43
N CYS A 10 -5.55 7.88 0.90
CA CYS A 10 -5.36 7.68 -0.52
C CYS A 10 -6.21 6.52 -1.00
N VAL A 11 -7.01 6.75 -2.03
CA VAL A 11 -7.86 5.71 -2.62
C VAL A 11 -7.39 5.48 -4.05
N PRO A 12 -6.46 4.54 -4.26
CA PRO A 12 -5.93 4.29 -5.60
C PRO A 12 -6.93 3.53 -6.46
N ARG A 13 -6.75 3.62 -7.77
CA ARG A 13 -7.39 2.68 -8.68
C ARG A 13 -6.63 1.37 -8.60
N LEU A 14 -7.35 0.31 -8.26
CA LEU A 14 -6.73 -1.00 -8.07
C LEU A 14 -7.18 -1.95 -9.17
N LYS A 15 -6.31 -2.89 -9.52
CA LYS A 15 -6.65 -4.03 -10.37
C LYS A 15 -6.58 -5.30 -9.54
N VAL A 16 -7.65 -6.08 -9.58
CA VAL A 16 -7.75 -7.32 -8.82
C VAL A 16 -6.60 -8.26 -9.19
N ALA A 17 -5.89 -8.74 -8.18
CA ALA A 17 -4.77 -9.67 -8.30
C ALA A 17 -3.59 -9.17 -9.15
N ASP A 18 -3.58 -7.89 -9.52
CA ASP A 18 -2.44 -7.28 -10.24
C ASP A 18 -1.58 -6.51 -9.25
N VAL A 19 -0.72 -7.23 -8.54
CA VAL A 19 0.13 -6.65 -7.50
C VAL A 19 1.05 -5.57 -8.07
N ARG A 20 1.65 -5.81 -9.24
CA ARG A 20 2.56 -4.84 -9.86
C ARG A 20 1.86 -3.50 -10.10
N TYR A 21 0.68 -3.54 -10.69
CA TYR A 21 -0.09 -2.32 -10.94
C TYR A 21 -0.44 -1.62 -9.64
N ASN A 22 -0.91 -2.38 -8.66
CA ASN A 22 -1.37 -1.82 -7.39
C ASN A 22 -0.21 -1.18 -6.61
N ILE A 23 0.94 -1.84 -6.57
CA ILE A 23 2.14 -1.31 -5.92
C ILE A 23 2.58 -0.01 -6.58
N ASP A 24 2.63 0.04 -7.91
CA ASP A 24 3.05 1.24 -8.62
C ASP A 24 2.09 2.41 -8.36
N GLU A 25 0.79 2.16 -8.29
CA GLU A 25 -0.20 3.19 -7.96
C GLU A 25 -0.02 3.70 -6.53
N MET A 26 0.22 2.81 -5.58
CA MET A 26 0.45 3.21 -4.19
C MET A 26 1.70 4.08 -4.07
N LYS A 27 2.80 3.71 -4.75
CA LYS A 27 4.02 4.52 -4.77
C LYS A 27 3.76 5.90 -5.37
N ARG A 28 3.04 5.95 -6.49
CA ARG A 28 2.73 7.20 -7.17
C ARG A 28 1.96 8.14 -6.26
N LEU A 29 0.92 7.64 -5.60
CA LEU A 29 0.10 8.46 -4.72
C LEU A 29 0.86 8.93 -3.50
N ALA A 30 1.64 8.06 -2.88
CA ALA A 30 2.42 8.42 -1.69
C ALA A 30 3.45 9.52 -1.98
N ALA A 31 3.98 9.54 -3.20
CA ALA A 31 4.99 10.51 -3.61
C ALA A 31 4.41 11.83 -4.11
N MET A 32 3.08 11.97 -4.21
CA MET A 32 2.47 13.21 -4.67
C MET A 32 2.75 14.37 -3.71
N PRO A 33 2.97 15.59 -4.24
CA PRO A 33 3.36 16.73 -3.40
C PRO A 33 2.40 17.02 -2.24
N GLN A 34 1.11 16.81 -2.42
CA GLN A 34 0.12 17.05 -1.36
C GLN A 34 0.28 16.10 -0.17
N ASN A 35 1.04 15.01 -0.31
CA ASN A 35 1.29 14.05 0.76
C ASN A 35 2.64 14.26 1.45
N ASN A 36 3.45 15.23 1.00
CA ASN A 36 4.80 15.44 1.52
C ASN A 36 4.86 15.74 3.02
N GLU A 37 3.85 16.40 3.55
CA GLU A 37 3.83 16.80 4.96
C GLU A 37 2.91 15.94 5.81
N ALA A 38 2.39 14.84 5.24
CA ALA A 38 1.54 13.95 6.01
C ALA A 38 2.35 13.18 7.04
N ALA A 39 1.85 13.15 8.27
CA ALA A 39 2.42 12.29 9.31
C ALA A 39 2.04 10.84 9.08
N VAL A 40 0.83 10.61 8.55
CA VAL A 40 0.31 9.28 8.24
C VAL A 40 -0.32 9.30 6.85
N ILE A 41 0.00 8.31 6.05
CA ILE A 41 -0.70 8.04 4.78
C ILE A 41 -1.44 6.72 4.94
N LEU A 42 -2.74 6.75 4.70
CA LEU A 42 -3.62 5.58 4.88
C LEU A 42 -4.15 5.14 3.52
N PHE A 43 -3.88 3.89 3.16
CA PHE A 43 -4.44 3.23 1.99
C PHE A 43 -5.56 2.29 2.39
N PRO A 44 -6.46 1.93 1.47
CA PRO A 44 -7.53 0.99 1.78
C PRO A 44 -7.01 -0.39 2.18
N GLU A 45 -7.83 -1.12 2.92
CA GLU A 45 -7.59 -2.51 3.21
C GLU A 45 -7.40 -3.29 1.91
N LEU A 46 -6.47 -4.23 1.88
CA LEU A 46 -6.15 -5.06 0.71
C LEU A 46 -5.71 -4.26 -0.53
N ALA A 47 -5.11 -3.08 -0.35
CA ALA A 47 -4.68 -2.25 -1.47
C ALA A 47 -3.67 -2.96 -2.38
N VAL A 48 -2.88 -3.88 -1.85
CA VAL A 48 -1.86 -4.60 -2.62
C VAL A 48 -2.48 -5.56 -3.65
N THR A 49 -3.58 -6.22 -3.30
CA THR A 49 -4.18 -7.25 -4.16
C THR A 49 -5.53 -6.87 -4.75
N GLY A 50 -6.21 -5.86 -4.17
CA GLY A 50 -7.60 -5.54 -4.51
C GLY A 50 -8.58 -6.38 -3.71
N TYR A 51 -9.83 -5.96 -3.73
CA TYR A 51 -10.83 -6.50 -2.80
C TYR A 51 -11.52 -7.77 -3.28
N THR A 52 -11.66 -7.97 -4.57
CA THR A 52 -12.46 -9.06 -5.13
C THR A 52 -11.60 -10.26 -5.52
N CYS A 53 -10.57 -10.54 -4.74
CA CYS A 53 -9.67 -11.67 -4.97
C CYS A 53 -10.17 -12.98 -4.39
N ALA A 54 -11.16 -12.95 -3.51
CA ALA A 54 -11.85 -14.09 -2.89
C ALA A 54 -11.04 -15.41 -2.89
N ASP A 55 -11.33 -16.30 -3.87
CA ASP A 55 -10.68 -17.60 -3.94
C ASP A 55 -9.18 -17.53 -4.30
N LEU A 56 -8.73 -16.42 -4.88
CA LEU A 56 -7.33 -16.26 -5.25
C LEU A 56 -6.40 -16.10 -4.04
N PHE A 57 -6.95 -15.80 -2.86
CA PHE A 57 -6.15 -15.73 -1.64
C PHE A 57 -5.49 -17.05 -1.27
N HIS A 58 -5.96 -18.17 -1.84
CA HIS A 58 -5.32 -19.48 -1.67
C HIS A 58 -4.29 -19.76 -2.74
N ASN A 59 -4.11 -18.88 -3.72
CA ASN A 59 -3.13 -19.03 -4.78
C ASN A 59 -1.75 -18.60 -4.28
N SER A 60 -0.81 -19.55 -4.24
CA SER A 60 0.52 -19.27 -3.70
C SER A 60 1.28 -18.23 -4.54
N ALA A 61 1.07 -18.18 -5.85
CA ALA A 61 1.72 -17.19 -6.70
C ALA A 61 1.27 -15.76 -6.36
N LEU A 62 -0.02 -15.58 -6.08
CA LEU A 62 -0.54 -14.28 -5.65
C LEU A 62 0.00 -13.88 -4.28
N LEU A 63 0.03 -14.82 -3.33
CA LEU A 63 0.54 -14.55 -1.98
C LEU A 63 2.03 -14.21 -2.02
N GLU A 64 2.81 -14.91 -2.83
CA GLU A 64 4.23 -14.61 -2.99
C GLU A 64 4.45 -13.25 -3.66
N ALA A 65 3.64 -12.92 -4.67
CA ALA A 65 3.71 -11.61 -5.31
C ALA A 65 3.35 -10.49 -4.33
N ALA A 66 2.33 -10.70 -3.49
CA ALA A 66 1.96 -9.74 -2.47
C ALA A 66 3.07 -9.54 -1.45
N GLU A 67 3.71 -10.61 -1.01
CA GLU A 67 4.83 -10.55 -0.08
C GLU A 67 6.00 -9.75 -0.64
N ARG A 68 6.37 -10.02 -1.91
CA ARG A 68 7.40 -9.24 -2.58
C ARG A 68 7.00 -7.78 -2.75
N GLY A 69 5.73 -7.54 -3.06
CA GLY A 69 5.19 -6.18 -3.19
C GLY A 69 5.28 -5.38 -1.91
N VAL A 70 4.97 -6.00 -0.77
CA VAL A 70 5.09 -5.36 0.53
C VAL A 70 6.53 -4.97 0.81
N ALA A 71 7.48 -5.85 0.52
CA ALA A 71 8.91 -5.54 0.70
C ALA A 71 9.34 -4.38 -0.20
N GLU A 72 8.87 -4.34 -1.43
CA GLU A 72 9.16 -3.25 -2.36
C GLU A 72 8.57 -1.92 -1.88
N LEU A 73 7.34 -1.94 -1.37
CA LEU A 73 6.71 -0.74 -0.80
C LEU A 73 7.50 -0.24 0.40
N ALA A 74 7.92 -1.11 1.28
CA ALA A 74 8.71 -0.73 2.45
C ALA A 74 9.99 -0.01 2.03
N ALA A 75 10.69 -0.53 1.03
CA ALA A 75 11.90 0.08 0.52
C ALA A 75 11.62 1.45 -0.13
N ALA A 76 10.55 1.55 -0.92
CA ALA A 76 10.19 2.80 -1.59
C ALA A 76 9.77 3.88 -0.59
N PHE A 77 8.98 3.49 0.43
CA PHE A 77 8.43 4.44 1.40
C PHE A 77 9.48 4.92 2.39
N ALA A 78 10.55 4.15 2.60
CA ALA A 78 11.64 4.56 3.49
C ALA A 78 12.28 5.88 3.05
N GLY A 79 12.20 6.22 1.75
CA GLY A 79 12.75 7.47 1.24
C GLY A 79 11.82 8.67 1.34
N LEU A 80 10.59 8.48 1.83
CA LEU A 80 9.61 9.55 1.94
C LEU A 80 9.68 10.22 3.32
N GLY A 81 9.22 11.47 3.39
CA GLY A 81 9.18 12.20 4.64
C GLY A 81 8.04 11.77 5.59
N THR A 82 7.12 10.96 5.11
CA THR A 82 6.00 10.45 5.91
C THR A 82 6.50 9.44 6.92
N GLN A 83 6.08 9.56 8.17
CA GLN A 83 6.55 8.71 9.24
C GLN A 83 5.84 7.37 9.31
N ILE A 84 4.55 7.33 8.97
CA ILE A 84 3.74 6.11 9.05
C ILE A 84 2.92 5.97 7.78
N ILE A 85 2.99 4.80 7.15
CA ILE A 85 2.15 4.45 6.02
C ILE A 85 1.44 3.15 6.35
N VAL A 86 0.11 3.16 6.25
CA VAL A 86 -0.74 2.03 6.61
C VAL A 86 -1.43 1.50 5.36
N PHE A 87 -1.32 0.21 5.13
CA PHE A 87 -2.01 -0.47 4.03
C PHE A 87 -2.27 -1.92 4.40
N GLY A 88 -3.19 -2.55 3.67
CA GLY A 88 -3.52 -3.96 3.89
C GLY A 88 -3.00 -4.85 2.78
N ALA A 89 -2.63 -6.07 3.15
CA ALA A 89 -2.20 -7.11 2.22
C ALA A 89 -2.48 -8.48 2.84
N PRO A 90 -2.77 -9.50 2.02
CA PRO A 90 -2.88 -10.86 2.54
C PRO A 90 -1.51 -11.40 2.94
N VAL A 91 -1.46 -12.11 4.05
CA VAL A 91 -0.23 -12.67 4.59
C VAL A 91 -0.45 -14.16 4.86
N CYS A 92 0.52 -14.97 4.45
CA CYS A 92 0.51 -16.39 4.73
C CYS A 92 1.37 -16.69 5.97
N PHE A 93 0.78 -17.26 6.99
CA PHE A 93 1.52 -17.70 8.17
C PHE A 93 1.99 -19.14 7.97
N ARG A 94 3.24 -19.38 8.24
CA ARG A 94 3.89 -20.66 8.05
C ARG A 94 4.42 -21.20 9.38
#